data_b66e371e3b94a1d4fddcef9ad4385797
#
_entry.id   b66e371e3b94a1d4fddcef9ad4385797
#
_cell.length_a   1.000
_cell.length_b   1.000
_cell.length_c   1.000
_cell.angle_alpha   90.00
_cell.angle_beta   90.00
_cell.angle_gamma   90.00
#
_symmetry.space_group_name_H-M   'P 1'
#
loop_
_entity.id
_entity.type
_entity.pdbx_description
1 polymer ?
#
loop_
_entity_poly.entity_id
_entity_poly.type
_entity_poly.pdbx_seq_one_letter_code
_entity_poly.pdbx_strand_id
1 'polypeptide(L)'
;MTFMAVYSELIAHYEACLRAHGDNHRGVDWPNAGDARTRYRIMLDVIRKKDLPPVWLLDLGCGASHLNQYLRDTRRTDIEYSGIDLSPDFIRLCRKKFPDRTFYCLDILDRASELPSFDYVVMNGLFTEKRSIAFDDMWNYVQAMLARAFEIASIGMAFNVMSKHVDWERSDLFHLPLDLLAEYLTHNLSRHFVIRNDYGLYEYTVYVYHDPV
;
A
#
# COMPACT_ATOMS: atom_id res chain seq x y z
N MET A 1 3.25 1.86 -22.39
CA MET A 1 2.10 2.65 -21.86
C MET A 1 2.66 3.68 -20.89
N THR A 2 2.16 4.91 -20.83
CA THR A 2 2.61 5.88 -19.82
C THR A 2 1.97 5.51 -18.46
N PHE A 3 2.64 5.77 -17.33
CA PHE A 3 2.07 5.52 -16.00
C PHE A 3 0.70 6.19 -15.78
N MET A 4 0.47 7.36 -16.39
CA MET A 4 -0.83 8.03 -16.38
C MET A 4 -1.99 7.17 -16.89
N ALA A 5 -1.77 6.27 -17.87
CA ALA A 5 -2.81 5.36 -18.34
C ALA A 5 -3.13 4.24 -17.34
N VAL A 6 -2.11 3.74 -16.63
CA VAL A 6 -2.27 2.76 -15.54
C VAL A 6 -3.07 3.37 -14.40
N TYR A 7 -2.72 4.58 -13.95
CA TYR A 7 -3.42 5.27 -12.88
C TYR A 7 -4.89 5.53 -13.17
N SER A 8 -5.20 6.02 -14.39
CA SER A 8 -6.56 6.44 -14.70
C SER A 8 -7.57 5.29 -14.61
N GLU A 9 -7.19 4.08 -15.04
CA GLU A 9 -8.05 2.89 -14.93
C GLU A 9 -8.25 2.48 -13.47
N LEU A 10 -7.18 2.43 -12.67
CA LEU A 10 -7.24 2.05 -11.26
C LEU A 10 -8.03 3.07 -10.42
N ILE A 11 -7.77 4.37 -10.60
CA ILE A 11 -8.51 5.44 -9.89
C ILE A 11 -10.00 5.36 -10.22
N ALA A 12 -10.36 5.27 -11.51
CA ALA A 12 -11.75 5.20 -11.92
C ALA A 12 -12.49 4.00 -11.31
N HIS A 13 -11.81 2.84 -11.21
CA HIS A 13 -12.34 1.65 -10.56
C HIS A 13 -12.63 1.88 -9.08
N TYR A 14 -11.66 2.36 -8.30
CA TYR A 14 -11.83 2.57 -6.86
C TYR A 14 -12.83 3.68 -6.53
N GLU A 15 -12.86 4.77 -7.32
CA GLU A 15 -13.89 5.80 -7.17
C GLU A 15 -15.30 5.28 -7.48
N ALA A 16 -15.44 4.36 -8.45
CA ALA A 16 -16.72 3.70 -8.70
C ALA A 16 -17.15 2.81 -7.51
N CYS A 17 -16.22 2.08 -6.90
CA CYS A 17 -16.49 1.31 -5.68
C CYS A 17 -16.93 2.23 -4.53
N LEU A 18 -16.25 3.35 -4.31
CA LEU A 18 -16.63 4.33 -3.29
C LEU A 18 -18.04 4.88 -3.54
N ARG A 19 -18.36 5.26 -4.77
CA ARG A 19 -19.71 5.76 -5.13
C ARG A 19 -20.79 4.72 -4.93
N ALA A 20 -20.50 3.44 -5.25
CA ALA A 20 -21.48 2.36 -5.15
C ALA A 20 -21.71 1.87 -3.74
N HIS A 21 -20.70 1.84 -2.89
CA HIS A 21 -20.75 1.18 -1.58
C HIS A 21 -20.51 2.13 -0.40
N GLY A 22 -20.04 3.35 -0.65
CA GLY A 22 -19.74 4.32 0.40
C GLY A 22 -18.50 3.96 1.23
N ASP A 23 -18.37 4.61 2.39
CA ASP A 23 -17.21 4.47 3.27
C ASP A 23 -17.27 3.17 4.09
N ASN A 24 -16.92 2.07 3.46
CA ASN A 24 -16.77 0.75 4.06
C ASN A 24 -15.77 -0.10 3.26
N HIS A 25 -15.54 -1.36 3.71
CA HIS A 25 -14.57 -2.25 3.05
C HIS A 25 -14.86 -2.49 1.55
N ARG A 26 -16.14 -2.49 1.11
CA ARG A 26 -16.50 -2.64 -0.31
C ARG A 26 -16.22 -1.37 -1.12
N GLY A 27 -16.27 -0.20 -0.46
CA GLY A 27 -15.95 1.08 -1.09
C GLY A 27 -14.47 1.25 -1.45
N VAL A 28 -13.61 0.38 -0.93
CA VAL A 28 -12.19 0.23 -1.30
C VAL A 28 -11.92 -1.17 -1.90
N ASP A 29 -12.94 -1.78 -2.47
CA ASP A 29 -12.90 -3.09 -3.16
C ASP A 29 -12.41 -4.28 -2.30
N TRP A 30 -12.63 -4.23 -0.99
CA TRP A 30 -12.40 -5.39 -0.13
C TRP A 30 -13.69 -6.19 0.05
N PRO A 31 -13.76 -7.46 -0.41
CA PRO A 31 -15.00 -8.26 -0.30
C PRO A 31 -15.32 -8.64 1.15
N ASN A 32 -14.31 -8.76 2.01
CA ASN A 32 -14.44 -9.25 3.38
C ASN A 32 -13.78 -8.30 4.39
N ALA A 33 -14.54 -7.83 5.37
CA ALA A 33 -14.07 -6.93 6.43
C ALA A 33 -13.05 -7.60 7.38
N GLY A 34 -13.17 -8.91 7.61
CA GLY A 34 -12.23 -9.68 8.43
C GLY A 34 -10.84 -9.74 7.79
N ASP A 35 -10.80 -9.98 6.47
CA ASP A 35 -9.57 -10.01 5.70
C ASP A 35 -8.90 -8.63 5.67
N ALA A 36 -9.69 -7.55 5.54
CA ALA A 36 -9.18 -6.18 5.62
C ALA A 36 -8.47 -5.90 6.96
N ARG A 37 -9.07 -6.32 8.09
CA ARG A 37 -8.44 -6.19 9.42
C ARG A 37 -7.15 -7.02 9.53
N THR A 38 -7.13 -8.21 8.94
CA THR A 38 -5.92 -9.05 8.89
C THR A 38 -4.80 -8.32 8.15
N ARG A 39 -5.09 -7.73 6.98
CA ARG A 39 -4.13 -6.94 6.21
C ARG A 39 -3.57 -5.76 6.99
N TYR A 40 -4.42 -4.99 7.69
CA TYR A 40 -3.93 -3.85 8.50
C TYR A 40 -2.96 -4.30 9.58
N ARG A 41 -3.28 -5.38 10.29
CA ARG A 41 -2.38 -5.94 11.30
C ARG A 41 -1.05 -6.35 10.70
N ILE A 42 -1.07 -7.10 9.60
CA ILE A 42 0.13 -7.58 8.92
C ILE A 42 0.97 -6.42 8.37
N MET A 43 0.35 -5.38 7.77
CA MET A 43 1.08 -4.19 7.32
C MET A 43 1.84 -3.51 8.46
N LEU A 44 1.23 -3.40 9.64
CA LEU A 44 1.84 -2.74 10.80
C LEU A 44 2.96 -3.57 11.46
N ASP A 45 3.05 -4.87 11.19
CA ASP A 45 4.16 -5.71 11.67
C ASP A 45 5.52 -5.35 11.03
N VAL A 46 5.55 -4.44 10.03
CA VAL A 46 6.79 -3.84 9.50
C VAL A 46 7.50 -3.00 10.54
N ILE A 47 6.77 -2.39 11.49
CA ILE A 47 7.32 -1.53 12.54
C ILE A 47 8.08 -2.40 13.54
N ARG A 48 9.36 -2.12 13.70
CA ARG A 48 10.24 -2.91 14.57
C ARG A 48 9.99 -2.53 16.03
N LYS A 49 10.06 -3.51 16.93
CA LYS A 49 9.85 -3.29 18.38
C LYS A 49 10.87 -2.35 19.03
N LYS A 50 12.05 -2.18 18.41
CA LYS A 50 13.11 -1.28 18.89
C LYS A 50 12.87 0.19 18.53
N ASP A 51 11.94 0.48 17.63
CA ASP A 51 11.68 1.83 17.16
C ASP A 51 10.96 2.63 18.26
N LEU A 52 11.45 3.84 18.50
CA LEU A 52 10.91 4.72 19.54
C LEU A 52 9.70 5.51 19.00
N PRO A 53 8.61 5.63 19.78
CA PRO A 53 7.48 6.45 19.39
C PRO A 53 7.80 7.96 19.48
N PRO A 54 7.11 8.83 18.71
CA PRO A 54 6.15 8.44 17.69
C PRO A 54 6.82 7.91 16.41
N VAL A 55 6.29 6.82 15.85
CA VAL A 55 6.70 6.29 14.55
C VAL A 55 5.91 7.01 13.45
N TRP A 56 6.61 7.63 12.50
CA TRP A 56 5.99 8.36 11.39
C TRP A 56 5.67 7.40 10.24
N LEU A 57 4.37 7.18 10.00
CA LEU A 57 3.85 6.23 9.01
C LEU A 57 3.16 6.94 7.87
N LEU A 58 3.58 6.68 6.63
CA LEU A 58 2.85 7.05 5.42
C LEU A 58 2.07 5.86 4.87
N ASP A 59 0.76 6.01 4.71
CA ASP A 59 -0.12 5.07 4.01
C ASP A 59 -0.28 5.53 2.56
N LEU A 60 0.42 4.86 1.64
CA LEU A 60 0.45 5.19 0.23
C LEU A 60 -0.65 4.41 -0.52
N GLY A 61 -1.56 5.15 -1.15
CA GLY A 61 -2.82 4.61 -1.66
C GLY A 61 -3.81 4.40 -0.50
N CYS A 62 -3.95 5.42 0.36
CA CYS A 62 -4.69 5.30 1.62
C CYS A 62 -6.20 5.09 1.45
N GLY A 63 -6.75 5.30 0.24
CA GLY A 63 -8.17 5.18 -0.04
C GLY A 63 -9.02 5.94 0.99
N ALA A 64 -9.99 5.29 1.61
CA ALA A 64 -10.83 5.87 2.66
C ALA A 64 -10.16 5.93 4.06
N SER A 65 -8.85 5.73 4.14
CA SER A 65 -8.04 5.76 5.38
C SER A 65 -8.54 4.79 6.47
N HIS A 66 -8.93 3.58 6.04
CA HIS A 66 -9.40 2.54 6.97
C HIS A 66 -8.26 2.00 7.85
N LEU A 67 -7.00 2.05 7.41
CA LEU A 67 -5.85 1.74 8.26
C LEU A 67 -5.74 2.73 9.44
N ASN A 68 -5.95 4.03 9.21
CA ASN A 68 -5.98 5.02 10.31
C ASN A 68 -7.16 4.75 11.27
N GLN A 69 -8.33 4.35 10.75
CA GLN A 69 -9.44 3.93 11.61
C GLN A 69 -9.04 2.72 12.46
N TYR A 70 -8.38 1.72 11.87
CA TYR A 70 -7.87 0.56 12.59
C TYR A 70 -6.86 0.95 13.69
N LEU A 71 -5.94 1.90 13.44
CA LEU A 71 -5.02 2.42 14.46
C LEU A 71 -5.77 3.04 15.65
N ARG A 72 -6.81 3.83 15.38
CA ARG A 72 -7.66 4.42 16.44
C ARG A 72 -8.42 3.35 17.24
N ASP A 73 -9.05 2.38 16.55
CA ASP A 73 -9.82 1.30 17.18
C ASP A 73 -8.94 0.42 18.07
N THR A 74 -7.67 0.23 17.69
CA THR A 74 -6.68 -0.57 18.43
C THR A 74 -5.82 0.27 19.39
N ARG A 75 -6.10 1.58 19.52
CA ARG A 75 -5.40 2.52 20.40
C ARG A 75 -3.89 2.59 20.15
N ARG A 76 -3.46 2.49 18.89
CA ARG A 76 -2.06 2.66 18.49
C ARG A 76 -1.71 4.16 18.46
N THR A 77 -1.47 4.73 19.63
CA THR A 77 -1.10 6.14 19.81
C THR A 77 0.39 6.39 19.61
N ASP A 78 1.15 5.35 19.44
CA ASP A 78 2.59 5.32 19.14
C ASP A 78 2.90 5.64 17.67
N ILE A 79 1.88 5.73 16.79
CA ILE A 79 2.02 5.96 15.35
C ILE A 79 1.45 7.32 14.95
N GLU A 80 2.29 8.16 14.35
CA GLU A 80 1.88 9.39 13.69
C GLU A 80 1.58 9.09 12.21
N TYR A 81 0.29 9.01 11.89
CA TYR A 81 -0.20 8.59 10.57
C TYR A 81 -0.37 9.76 9.61
N SER A 82 0.07 9.58 8.38
CA SER A 82 -0.27 10.41 7.22
C SER A 82 -0.75 9.52 6.07
N GLY A 83 -1.65 10.04 5.24
CA GLY A 83 -2.16 9.32 4.06
C GLY A 83 -1.89 10.06 2.76
N ILE A 84 -1.69 9.32 1.69
CA ILE A 84 -1.56 9.86 0.34
C ILE A 84 -2.39 9.03 -0.64
N ASP A 85 -3.10 9.70 -1.52
CA ASP A 85 -3.89 9.08 -2.58
C ASP A 85 -3.97 10.00 -3.81
N LEU A 86 -4.13 9.41 -4.99
CA LEU A 86 -4.32 10.16 -6.23
C LEU A 86 -5.75 10.67 -6.41
N SER A 87 -6.75 10.01 -5.78
CA SER A 87 -8.15 10.38 -5.90
C SER A 87 -8.50 11.57 -5.01
N PRO A 88 -8.94 12.71 -5.58
CA PRO A 88 -9.44 13.84 -4.80
C PRO A 88 -10.67 13.49 -3.95
N ASP A 89 -11.48 12.49 -4.39
CA ASP A 89 -12.68 12.07 -3.69
C ASP A 89 -12.34 11.35 -2.39
N PHE A 90 -11.38 10.42 -2.44
CA PHE A 90 -10.86 9.77 -1.23
C PHE A 90 -10.20 10.77 -0.28
N ILE A 91 -9.34 11.64 -0.77
CA ILE A 91 -8.66 12.64 0.08
C ILE A 91 -9.66 13.60 0.74
N ARG A 92 -10.71 14.03 0.00
CA ARG A 92 -11.79 14.85 0.60
C ARG A 92 -12.51 14.12 1.72
N LEU A 93 -12.82 12.81 1.52
CA LEU A 93 -13.42 11.97 2.54
C LEU A 93 -12.51 11.83 3.76
N CYS A 94 -11.22 11.55 3.56
CA CYS A 94 -10.24 11.39 4.63
C CYS A 94 -10.11 12.64 5.50
N ARG A 95 -9.96 13.81 4.88
CA ARG A 95 -9.87 15.11 5.59
C ARG A 95 -11.12 15.42 6.41
N LYS A 96 -12.30 15.02 5.92
CA LYS A 96 -13.56 15.15 6.67
C LYS A 96 -13.63 14.18 7.87
N LYS A 97 -13.16 12.93 7.71
CA LYS A 97 -13.17 11.91 8.77
C LYS A 97 -12.12 12.17 9.85
N PHE A 98 -10.96 12.64 9.46
CA PHE A 98 -9.77 12.75 10.31
C PHE A 98 -9.10 14.12 10.14
N PRO A 99 -9.74 15.20 10.63
CA PRO A 99 -9.23 16.58 10.46
C PRO A 99 -7.92 16.83 11.22
N ASP A 100 -7.55 15.94 12.12
CA ASP A 100 -6.33 15.95 12.92
C ASP A 100 -5.16 15.21 12.26
N ARG A 101 -5.35 14.66 11.04
CA ARG A 101 -4.32 13.92 10.28
C ARG A 101 -3.96 14.65 8.98
N THR A 102 -2.76 14.37 8.48
CA THR A 102 -2.27 14.95 7.23
C THR A 102 -2.60 14.04 6.05
N PHE A 103 -3.20 14.62 5.00
CA PHE A 103 -3.53 13.91 3.77
C PHE A 103 -3.06 14.66 2.54
N TYR A 104 -2.31 13.98 1.68
CA TYR A 104 -1.75 14.50 0.44
C TYR A 104 -2.55 13.97 -0.76
N CYS A 105 -2.89 14.85 -1.71
CA CYS A 105 -3.49 14.47 -3.00
C CYS A 105 -2.46 14.75 -4.08
N LEU A 106 -1.59 13.78 -4.34
CA LEU A 106 -0.49 13.95 -5.28
C LEU A 106 0.05 12.61 -5.77
N ASP A 107 0.74 12.62 -6.91
CA ASP A 107 1.49 11.49 -7.45
C ASP A 107 2.91 11.48 -6.89
N ILE A 108 3.30 10.40 -6.22
CA ILE A 108 4.66 10.26 -5.69
C ILE A 108 5.72 10.06 -6.78
N LEU A 109 5.30 9.64 -7.98
CA LEU A 109 6.19 9.52 -9.14
C LEU A 109 6.47 10.85 -9.82
N ASP A 110 5.66 11.89 -9.54
CA ASP A 110 6.00 13.27 -9.89
C ASP A 110 7.10 13.77 -8.95
N ARG A 111 8.32 13.85 -9.48
CA ARG A 111 9.49 14.29 -8.71
C ARG A 111 9.45 15.75 -8.27
N ALA A 112 8.53 16.56 -8.81
CA ALA A 112 8.26 17.91 -8.32
C ALA A 112 7.50 17.92 -6.98
N SER A 113 6.90 16.79 -6.59
CA SER A 113 6.18 16.64 -5.33
C SER A 113 7.16 16.46 -4.17
N GLU A 114 7.27 17.47 -3.31
CA GLU A 114 8.07 17.39 -2.08
C GLU A 114 7.22 16.74 -0.97
N LEU A 115 7.70 15.61 -0.44
CA LEU A 115 7.17 14.93 0.73
C LEU A 115 8.23 14.92 1.82
N PRO A 116 7.85 15.04 3.11
CA PRO A 116 8.78 14.77 4.21
C PRO A 116 9.21 13.31 4.18
N SER A 117 10.32 13.00 4.84
CA SER A 117 10.70 11.62 5.11
C SER A 117 9.78 11.03 6.18
N PHE A 118 9.46 9.74 6.05
CA PHE A 118 8.71 8.96 7.03
C PHE A 118 9.58 7.81 7.53
N ASP A 119 9.32 7.31 8.74
CA ASP A 119 10.02 6.12 9.22
C ASP A 119 9.63 4.91 8.40
N TYR A 120 8.32 4.77 8.13
CA TYR A 120 7.78 3.68 7.34
C TYR A 120 6.78 4.16 6.28
N VAL A 121 6.80 3.48 5.13
CA VAL A 121 5.77 3.59 4.10
C VAL A 121 5.05 2.26 3.95
N VAL A 122 3.71 2.27 3.98
CA VAL A 122 2.90 1.07 3.74
C VAL A 122 2.02 1.26 2.51
N MET A 123 1.86 0.19 1.72
CA MET A 123 1.06 0.15 0.50
C MET A 123 0.13 -1.06 0.59
N ASN A 124 -1.06 -0.84 1.15
CA ASN A 124 -2.01 -1.92 1.43
C ASN A 124 -3.06 -2.02 0.33
N GLY A 125 -2.95 -3.04 -0.52
CA GLY A 125 -3.86 -3.29 -1.63
C GLY A 125 -3.58 -2.48 -2.89
N LEU A 126 -2.51 -1.67 -2.91
CA LEU A 126 -2.16 -0.83 -4.05
C LEU A 126 -1.79 -1.65 -5.31
N PHE A 127 -1.25 -2.85 -5.12
CA PHE A 127 -0.72 -3.72 -6.18
C PHE A 127 -1.51 -5.01 -6.37
N THR A 128 -2.74 -5.10 -5.88
CA THR A 128 -3.54 -6.32 -6.00
C THR A 128 -4.34 -6.38 -7.29
N GLU A 129 -4.91 -5.24 -7.72
CA GLU A 129 -5.68 -5.12 -8.96
C GLU A 129 -4.79 -4.70 -10.12
N LYS A 130 -4.90 -5.37 -11.27
CA LYS A 130 -4.29 -4.91 -12.53
C LYS A 130 -5.31 -4.64 -13.63
N ARG A 131 -6.52 -5.11 -13.44
CA ARG A 131 -7.63 -4.96 -14.40
C ARG A 131 -7.22 -5.44 -15.81
N SER A 132 -7.34 -4.56 -16.82
CA SER A 132 -6.95 -4.86 -18.21
C SER A 132 -5.46 -4.61 -18.50
N ILE A 133 -4.70 -4.08 -17.52
CA ILE A 133 -3.28 -3.72 -17.68
C ILE A 133 -2.46 -5.00 -17.92
N ALA A 134 -1.55 -4.96 -18.91
CA ALA A 134 -0.63 -6.06 -19.18
C ALA A 134 0.31 -6.29 -17.96
N PHE A 135 0.76 -7.54 -17.77
CA PHE A 135 1.64 -7.90 -16.65
C PHE A 135 2.90 -7.03 -16.61
N ASP A 136 3.58 -6.88 -17.76
CA ASP A 136 4.84 -6.13 -17.84
C ASP A 136 4.65 -4.63 -17.54
N ASP A 137 3.55 -4.02 -18.00
CA ASP A 137 3.22 -2.63 -17.69
C ASP A 137 2.93 -2.45 -16.20
N MET A 138 2.16 -3.39 -15.60
CA MET A 138 1.90 -3.38 -14.15
C MET A 138 3.18 -3.61 -13.35
N TRP A 139 4.05 -4.52 -13.79
CA TRP A 139 5.33 -4.77 -13.12
C TRP A 139 6.25 -3.54 -13.17
N ASN A 140 6.35 -2.86 -14.31
CA ASN A 140 7.12 -1.61 -14.43
C ASN A 140 6.59 -0.52 -13.49
N TYR A 141 5.26 -0.42 -13.38
CA TYR A 141 4.61 0.48 -12.43
C TYR A 141 4.96 0.14 -10.98
N VAL A 142 4.84 -1.12 -10.59
CA VAL A 142 5.18 -1.61 -9.23
C VAL A 142 6.64 -1.29 -8.90
N GLN A 143 7.58 -1.56 -9.81
CA GLN A 143 9.00 -1.25 -9.59
C GLN A 143 9.24 0.25 -9.34
N ALA A 144 8.63 1.12 -10.15
CA ALA A 144 8.75 2.56 -9.98
C ALA A 144 8.18 3.04 -8.63
N MET A 145 7.01 2.52 -8.24
CA MET A 145 6.37 2.84 -6.97
C MET A 145 7.20 2.35 -5.77
N LEU A 146 7.72 1.12 -5.82
CA LEU A 146 8.57 0.56 -4.77
C LEU A 146 9.86 1.36 -4.60
N ALA A 147 10.52 1.72 -5.71
CA ALA A 147 11.73 2.55 -5.66
C ALA A 147 11.45 3.89 -4.99
N ARG A 148 10.37 4.56 -5.38
CA ARG A 148 10.01 5.87 -4.81
C ARG A 148 9.56 5.77 -3.35
N ALA A 149 8.77 4.77 -2.99
CA ALA A 149 8.36 4.53 -1.61
C ALA A 149 9.57 4.26 -0.70
N PHE A 150 10.55 3.49 -1.20
CA PHE A 150 11.78 3.19 -0.45
C PHE A 150 12.67 4.42 -0.25
N GLU A 151 12.74 5.35 -1.22
CA GLU A 151 13.42 6.66 -1.07
C GLU A 151 12.76 7.54 0.02
N ILE A 152 11.43 7.48 0.17
CA ILE A 152 10.66 8.26 1.15
C ILE A 152 10.77 7.66 2.57
N ALA A 153 10.86 6.34 2.67
CA ALA A 153 10.98 5.63 3.94
C ALA A 153 12.41 5.70 4.49
N SER A 154 12.60 6.13 5.72
CA SER A 154 13.93 6.18 6.37
C SER A 154 14.35 4.86 7.01
N ILE A 155 13.39 4.01 7.40
CA ILE A 155 13.67 2.71 8.05
C ILE A 155 13.24 1.56 7.15
N GLY A 156 12.03 1.60 6.61
CA GLY A 156 11.55 0.53 5.76
C GLY A 156 10.14 0.73 5.21
N MET A 157 9.70 -0.23 4.41
CA MET A 157 8.36 -0.21 3.82
C MET A 157 7.68 -1.58 3.87
N ALA A 158 6.35 -1.59 3.74
CA ALA A 158 5.55 -2.80 3.56
C ALA A 158 4.58 -2.67 2.40
N PHE A 159 4.37 -3.76 1.68
CA PHE A 159 3.36 -3.85 0.63
C PHE A 159 2.86 -5.29 0.47
N ASN A 160 1.67 -5.45 -0.11
CA ASN A 160 1.13 -6.77 -0.45
C ASN A 160 0.84 -6.88 -1.94
N VAL A 161 0.94 -8.11 -2.45
CA VAL A 161 0.63 -8.51 -3.82
C VAL A 161 -0.05 -9.87 -3.83
N MET A 162 -0.80 -10.18 -4.91
CA MET A 162 -1.41 -11.51 -5.05
C MET A 162 -0.34 -12.56 -5.29
N SER A 163 -0.49 -13.71 -4.62
CA SER A 163 0.42 -14.84 -4.79
C SER A 163 0.17 -15.54 -6.14
N LYS A 164 1.25 -16.07 -6.73
CA LYS A 164 1.18 -17.08 -7.81
C LYS A 164 0.84 -18.47 -7.29
N HIS A 165 1.09 -18.74 -6.00
CA HIS A 165 0.81 -20.01 -5.35
C HIS A 165 -0.62 -20.01 -4.80
N VAL A 166 -1.58 -20.11 -5.68
CA VAL A 166 -3.04 -20.11 -5.43
C VAL A 166 -3.69 -21.24 -6.21
N ASP A 167 -4.92 -21.61 -5.86
CA ASP A 167 -5.66 -22.68 -6.55
C ASP A 167 -5.98 -22.32 -8.01
N TRP A 168 -6.24 -21.02 -8.27
CA TRP A 168 -6.40 -20.44 -9.61
C TRP A 168 -6.05 -18.95 -9.61
N GLU A 169 -5.49 -18.47 -10.71
CA GLU A 169 -5.23 -17.04 -10.92
C GLU A 169 -6.45 -16.34 -11.53
N ARG A 170 -6.78 -15.18 -11.01
CA ARG A 170 -7.75 -14.26 -11.65
C ARG A 170 -7.02 -13.34 -12.61
N SER A 171 -7.56 -13.18 -13.82
CA SER A 171 -6.93 -12.38 -14.88
C SER A 171 -6.92 -10.87 -14.60
N ASP A 172 -7.80 -10.40 -13.73
CA ASP A 172 -7.93 -8.99 -13.31
C ASP A 172 -7.04 -8.63 -12.10
N LEU A 173 -6.40 -9.63 -11.46
CA LEU A 173 -5.48 -9.43 -10.34
C LEU A 173 -4.01 -9.52 -10.78
N PHE A 174 -3.14 -8.85 -10.02
CA PHE A 174 -1.71 -8.87 -10.26
C PHE A 174 -1.02 -9.96 -9.44
N HIS A 175 -0.94 -11.17 -10.01
CA HIS A 175 -0.24 -12.30 -9.41
C HIS A 175 1.25 -12.21 -9.70
N LEU A 176 2.07 -11.86 -8.69
CA LEU A 176 3.50 -11.63 -8.85
C LEU A 176 4.30 -12.84 -8.38
N PRO A 177 5.23 -13.41 -9.22
CA PRO A 177 6.14 -14.47 -8.80
C PRO A 177 7.09 -14.01 -7.70
N LEU A 178 7.27 -14.84 -6.65
CA LEU A 178 8.15 -14.55 -5.51
C LEU A 178 9.60 -14.30 -5.96
N ASP A 179 10.12 -15.15 -6.84
CA ASP A 179 11.51 -15.08 -7.30
C ASP A 179 11.78 -13.79 -8.08
N LEU A 180 10.84 -13.38 -8.96
CA LEU A 180 10.95 -12.14 -9.73
C LEU A 180 11.00 -10.91 -8.79
N LEU A 181 10.18 -10.92 -7.75
CA LEU A 181 10.19 -9.84 -6.76
C LEU A 181 11.47 -9.85 -5.93
N ALA A 182 11.90 -11.02 -5.42
CA ALA A 182 13.09 -11.16 -4.60
C ALA A 182 14.36 -10.72 -5.36
N GLU A 183 14.46 -11.05 -6.65
CA GLU A 183 15.53 -10.60 -7.54
C GLU A 183 15.54 -9.08 -7.65
N TYR A 184 14.37 -8.46 -7.92
CA TYR A 184 14.26 -7.01 -8.02
C TYR A 184 14.65 -6.32 -6.72
N LEU A 185 14.12 -6.77 -5.58
CA LEU A 185 14.43 -6.18 -4.27
C LEU A 185 15.92 -6.22 -3.98
N THR A 186 16.55 -7.38 -4.17
CA THR A 186 17.96 -7.59 -3.88
C THR A 186 18.90 -6.70 -4.72
N HIS A 187 18.58 -6.52 -5.99
CA HIS A 187 19.44 -5.77 -6.90
C HIS A 187 19.19 -4.26 -6.93
N ASN A 188 17.96 -3.82 -6.62
CA ASN A 188 17.56 -2.43 -6.83
C ASN A 188 17.23 -1.66 -5.55
N LEU A 189 16.85 -2.34 -4.46
CA LEU A 189 16.44 -1.68 -3.23
C LEU A 189 17.26 -2.13 -2.02
N SER A 190 17.00 -3.32 -1.50
CA SER A 190 17.69 -3.87 -0.34
C SER A 190 17.61 -5.39 -0.31
N ARG A 191 18.67 -6.02 0.20
CA ARG A 191 18.69 -7.45 0.51
C ARG A 191 18.05 -7.78 1.88
N HIS A 192 17.66 -6.76 2.65
CA HIS A 192 17.08 -6.91 3.99
C HIS A 192 15.56 -6.89 3.88
N PHE A 193 14.95 -8.03 3.50
CA PHE A 193 13.51 -8.14 3.37
C PHE A 193 12.98 -9.43 4.03
N VAL A 194 11.68 -9.39 4.35
CA VAL A 194 10.90 -10.52 4.86
C VAL A 194 9.68 -10.70 3.98
N ILE A 195 9.39 -11.93 3.58
CA ILE A 195 8.15 -12.28 2.88
C ILE A 195 7.25 -13.04 3.84
N ARG A 196 6.01 -12.60 3.99
CA ARG A 196 4.98 -13.20 4.85
C ARG A 196 3.79 -13.66 4.03
N ASN A 197 3.44 -14.95 4.12
CA ASN A 197 2.24 -15.56 3.55
C ASN A 197 1.51 -16.48 4.54
N ASP A 198 1.77 -16.30 5.84
CA ASP A 198 1.34 -17.16 6.94
C ASP A 198 0.01 -16.70 7.60
N TYR A 199 -0.74 -15.80 6.96
CA TYR A 199 -1.92 -15.16 7.55
C TYR A 199 -3.25 -15.53 6.87
N GLY A 200 -3.25 -16.58 6.02
CA GLY A 200 -4.45 -17.24 5.50
C GLY A 200 -5.16 -16.52 4.35
N LEU A 201 -4.49 -15.57 3.67
CA LEU A 201 -4.99 -14.90 2.47
C LEU A 201 -4.21 -15.34 1.23
N TYR A 202 -4.80 -15.19 0.03
CA TYR A 202 -4.21 -15.56 -1.26
C TYR A 202 -3.17 -14.54 -1.78
N GLU A 203 -2.57 -13.82 -0.87
CA GLU A 203 -1.55 -12.80 -1.12
C GLU A 203 -0.36 -13.03 -0.20
N TYR A 204 0.72 -12.32 -0.46
CA TYR A 204 1.83 -12.23 0.47
C TYR A 204 2.20 -10.76 0.73
N THR A 205 2.69 -10.50 1.93
CA THR A 205 3.17 -9.19 2.35
C THR A 205 4.68 -9.20 2.44
N VAL A 206 5.32 -8.13 1.98
CA VAL A 206 6.77 -7.97 2.00
C VAL A 206 7.14 -6.77 2.84
N TYR A 207 8.09 -6.95 3.74
CA TYR A 207 8.76 -5.86 4.48
C TYR A 207 10.15 -5.69 3.90
N VAL A 208 10.51 -4.47 3.53
CA VAL A 208 11.85 -4.13 3.01
C VAL A 208 12.44 -3.07 3.91
N TYR A 209 13.69 -3.25 4.33
CA TYR A 209 14.37 -2.38 5.28
C TYR A 209 15.68 -1.86 4.69
N HIS A 210 16.09 -0.65 5.09
CA HIS A 210 17.40 -0.12 4.76
C HIS A 210 18.51 -0.90 5.47
N ASP A 211 18.33 -1.18 6.76
CA ASP A 211 19.28 -1.88 7.60
C ASP A 211 18.81 -3.27 8.03
N PRO A 212 19.73 -4.22 8.32
CA PRO A 212 19.37 -5.52 8.87
C PRO A 212 18.68 -5.38 10.25
N VAL A 213 17.91 -6.42 10.64
CA VAL A 213 17.19 -6.47 11.92
C VAL A 213 18.15 -6.73 13.07
#